data_9820ff9fd666d6b664c014746074ca21
#
_entry.id   9820ff9fd666d6b664c014746074ca21
#
_cell.length_a   1.000
_cell.length_b   1.000
_cell.length_c   1.000
_cell.angle_alpha   90.00
_cell.angle_beta   90.00
_cell.angle_gamma   90.00
#
_symmetry.space_group_name_H-M   'P 1'
#
loop_
_entity.id
_entity.type
_entity.pdbx_description
1 polymer ?
#
loop_
_entity_poly.entity_id
_entity_poly.type
_entity_poly.pdbx_seq_one_letter_code
_entity_poly.pdbx_strand_id
1 'polypeptide(L)'
;MADSALAQLHATALTARCHNAFFRQKQLKSLHDGLRQDSNTLKDALKADTHISDLEAATEVALSLDLVKEHHASIDPAKELEVEYRLSNGKDASDQTKPWGVVYIEPQQNHTPLFSAIAALSAALAAGNCVALKVGYSPQDLFKKLTC
;
A
#
# COMPACT_ATOMS: atom_id res chain seq x y z
N MET A 1 -0.60 15.21 -18.58
CA MET A 1 -0.84 15.07 -17.12
C MET A 1 -0.26 13.79 -16.55
N ALA A 2 -0.46 12.60 -17.11
CA ALA A 2 0.11 11.35 -16.60
C ALA A 2 1.65 11.35 -16.56
N ASP A 3 2.30 11.87 -17.59
CA ASP A 3 3.78 11.92 -17.67
C ASP A 3 4.40 12.82 -16.59
N SER A 4 3.75 13.93 -16.25
CA SER A 4 4.26 14.81 -15.18
C SER A 4 4.09 14.17 -13.79
N ALA A 5 3.02 13.43 -13.54
CA ALA A 5 2.80 12.71 -12.30
C ALA A 5 3.80 11.55 -12.14
N LEU A 6 4.06 10.82 -13.23
CA LEU A 6 5.06 9.74 -13.22
C LEU A 6 6.48 10.28 -12.99
N ALA A 7 6.85 11.39 -13.65
CA ALA A 7 8.13 12.06 -13.43
C ALA A 7 8.29 12.53 -11.98
N GLN A 8 7.21 13.04 -11.37
CA GLN A 8 7.20 13.45 -9.96
C GLN A 8 7.35 12.25 -9.01
N LEU A 9 6.71 11.11 -9.31
CA LEU A 9 6.89 9.86 -8.55
C LEU A 9 8.33 9.37 -8.63
N HIS A 10 8.94 9.37 -9.82
CA HIS A 10 10.34 9.01 -9.98
C HIS A 10 11.28 9.94 -9.19
N ALA A 11 11.06 11.25 -9.27
CA ALA A 11 11.83 12.22 -8.49
C ALA A 11 11.68 11.97 -6.98
N THR A 12 10.45 11.65 -6.51
CA THR A 12 10.18 11.33 -5.10
C THR A 12 10.89 10.04 -4.68
N ALA A 13 10.89 9.01 -5.52
CA ALA A 13 11.58 7.75 -5.24
C ALA A 13 13.10 7.96 -5.06
N LEU A 14 13.70 8.88 -5.82
CA LEU A 14 15.13 9.23 -5.70
C LEU A 14 15.46 9.96 -4.38
N THR A 15 14.50 10.58 -3.71
CA THR A 15 14.72 11.26 -2.41
C THR A 15 14.95 10.29 -1.25
N ALA A 16 14.76 8.99 -1.45
CA ALA A 16 14.82 7.94 -0.42
C ALA A 16 13.90 8.15 0.80
N ARG A 17 12.97 9.09 0.75
CA ARG A 17 12.04 9.37 1.85
C ARG A 17 11.21 8.15 2.24
N CYS A 18 10.82 7.34 1.24
CA CYS A 18 10.04 6.13 1.43
C CYS A 18 10.84 4.97 2.05
N HIS A 19 12.18 5.09 2.13
CA HIS A 19 13.04 4.05 2.68
C HIS A 19 12.97 3.99 4.22
N ASN A 20 12.64 5.09 4.88
CA ASN A 20 12.62 5.16 6.34
C ASN A 20 11.50 4.27 6.93
N ALA A 21 11.85 3.37 7.85
CA ALA A 21 10.93 2.43 8.47
C ALA A 21 9.76 3.12 9.18
N PHE A 22 10.01 4.19 9.93
CA PHE A 22 8.96 4.93 10.63
C PHE A 22 8.00 5.63 9.66
N PHE A 23 8.53 6.14 8.55
CA PHE A 23 7.70 6.71 7.50
C PHE A 23 6.76 5.66 6.89
N ARG A 24 7.28 4.47 6.57
CA ARG A 24 6.48 3.35 6.03
C ARG A 24 5.41 2.89 7.02
N GLN A 25 5.77 2.71 8.29
CA GLN A 25 4.80 2.38 9.34
C GLN A 25 3.70 3.44 9.46
N LYS A 26 4.06 4.73 9.39
CA LYS A 26 3.07 5.83 9.42
C LYS A 26 2.14 5.78 8.21
N GLN A 27 2.64 5.48 7.01
CA GLN A 27 1.82 5.35 5.80
C GLN A 27 0.84 4.18 5.92
N LEU A 28 1.31 3.00 6.34
CA LEU A 28 0.47 1.82 6.54
C LEU A 28 -0.57 2.04 7.64
N LYS A 29 -0.21 2.71 8.73
CA LYS A 29 -1.15 3.09 9.77
C LYS A 29 -2.23 4.02 9.22
N SER A 30 -1.87 5.06 8.46
CA SER A 30 -2.83 5.97 7.84
C SER A 30 -3.77 5.23 6.88
N LEU A 31 -3.25 4.30 6.08
CA LEU A 31 -4.04 3.44 5.20
C LEU A 31 -5.03 2.59 6.00
N HIS A 32 -4.56 1.92 7.06
CA HIS A 32 -5.41 1.12 7.94
C HIS A 32 -6.53 1.94 8.59
N ASP A 33 -6.18 3.11 9.14
CA ASP A 33 -7.13 3.99 9.83
C ASP A 33 -8.19 4.51 8.83
N GLY A 34 -7.81 4.88 7.61
CA GLY A 34 -8.73 5.28 6.55
C GLY A 34 -9.68 4.14 6.14
N LEU A 35 -9.16 2.94 5.87
CA LEU A 35 -9.97 1.77 5.54
C LEU A 35 -10.97 1.42 6.65
N ARG A 36 -10.54 1.54 7.91
CA ARG A 36 -11.40 1.29 9.07
C ARG A 36 -12.50 2.34 9.21
N GLN A 37 -12.17 3.61 9.03
CA GLN A 37 -13.13 4.70 9.12
C GLN A 37 -14.22 4.58 8.05
N ASP A 38 -13.84 4.25 6.81
CA ASP A 38 -14.73 4.16 5.68
C ASP A 38 -15.27 2.75 5.42
N SER A 39 -15.08 1.81 6.35
CA SER A 39 -15.38 0.39 6.17
C SER A 39 -16.82 0.11 5.70
N ASN A 40 -17.82 0.83 6.22
CA ASN A 40 -19.22 0.67 5.80
C ASN A 40 -19.45 1.19 4.38
N THR A 41 -18.87 2.32 4.05
CA THR A 41 -18.96 2.90 2.70
C THR A 41 -18.26 2.01 1.66
N LEU A 42 -17.13 1.41 2.04
CA LEU A 42 -16.42 0.45 1.18
C LEU A 42 -17.22 -0.82 0.94
N LYS A 43 -17.88 -1.36 1.99
CA LYS A 43 -18.78 -2.52 1.83
C LYS A 43 -19.95 -2.22 0.90
N ASP A 44 -20.57 -1.06 1.03
CA ASP A 44 -21.68 -0.67 0.18
C ASP A 44 -21.26 -0.47 -1.28
N ALA A 45 -20.08 0.12 -1.51
CA ALA A 45 -19.50 0.26 -2.84
C ALA A 45 -19.15 -1.11 -3.46
N LEU A 46 -18.54 -2.02 -2.70
CA LEU A 46 -18.25 -3.38 -3.15
C LEU A 46 -19.52 -4.14 -3.60
N LYS A 47 -20.58 -4.06 -2.80
CA LYS A 47 -21.87 -4.68 -3.15
C LYS A 47 -22.47 -4.09 -4.42
N ALA A 48 -22.38 -2.79 -4.59
CA ALA A 48 -22.91 -2.11 -5.78
C ALA A 48 -22.14 -2.48 -7.05
N ASP A 49 -20.81 -2.59 -6.96
CA ASP A 49 -19.92 -2.84 -8.12
C ASP A 49 -19.84 -4.32 -8.50
N THR A 50 -19.82 -5.23 -7.52
CA THR A 50 -19.57 -6.66 -7.74
C THR A 50 -20.78 -7.56 -7.48
N HIS A 51 -21.88 -7.00 -6.98
CA HIS A 51 -23.10 -7.73 -6.63
C HIS A 51 -22.89 -8.89 -5.64
N ILE A 52 -21.89 -8.78 -4.77
CA ILE A 52 -21.60 -9.75 -3.72
C ILE A 52 -22.51 -9.57 -2.50
N SER A 53 -22.57 -10.58 -1.65
CA SER A 53 -23.34 -10.56 -0.40
C SER A 53 -22.69 -9.64 0.65
N ASP A 54 -23.47 -9.24 1.66
CA ASP A 54 -22.96 -8.48 2.81
C ASP A 54 -21.81 -9.18 3.53
N LEU A 55 -21.90 -10.51 3.66
CA LEU A 55 -20.87 -11.31 4.32
C LEU A 55 -19.56 -11.32 3.53
N GLU A 56 -19.64 -11.47 2.21
CA GLU A 56 -18.45 -11.44 1.34
C GLU A 56 -17.79 -10.06 1.36
N ALA A 57 -18.58 -8.99 1.24
CA ALA A 57 -18.06 -7.62 1.33
C ALA A 57 -17.40 -7.33 2.69
N ALA A 58 -18.02 -7.77 3.79
CA ALA A 58 -17.46 -7.63 5.13
C ALA A 58 -16.17 -8.43 5.30
N THR A 59 -16.13 -9.64 4.74
CA THR A 59 -14.94 -10.50 4.78
C THR A 59 -13.79 -9.89 3.98
N GLU A 60 -14.06 -9.34 2.80
CA GLU A 60 -13.04 -8.71 1.97
C GLU A 60 -12.42 -7.47 2.66
N VAL A 61 -13.25 -6.63 3.28
CA VAL A 61 -12.77 -5.48 4.06
C VAL A 61 -11.96 -5.93 5.28
N ALA A 62 -12.41 -6.96 6.01
CA ALA A 62 -11.70 -7.49 7.17
C ALA A 62 -10.33 -8.06 6.79
N LEU A 63 -10.26 -8.88 5.73
CA LEU A 63 -9.00 -9.42 5.23
C LEU A 63 -8.04 -8.31 4.77
N SER A 64 -8.56 -7.26 4.14
CA SER A 64 -7.75 -6.11 3.73
C SER A 64 -7.14 -5.38 4.93
N LEU A 65 -7.91 -5.18 5.99
CA LEU A 65 -7.44 -4.56 7.23
C LEU A 65 -6.37 -5.42 7.94
N ASP A 66 -6.60 -6.72 8.04
CA ASP A 66 -5.66 -7.65 8.68
C ASP A 66 -4.33 -7.69 7.91
N LEU A 67 -4.39 -7.71 6.58
CA LEU A 67 -3.18 -7.72 5.74
C LEU A 67 -2.34 -6.42 5.89
N VAL A 68 -2.99 -5.26 5.95
CA VAL A 68 -2.28 -3.98 6.19
C VAL A 68 -1.62 -4.00 7.56
N LYS A 69 -2.28 -4.55 8.58
CA LYS A 69 -1.74 -4.71 9.93
C LYS A 69 -0.54 -5.66 9.95
N GLU A 70 -0.61 -6.78 9.22
CA GLU A 70 0.49 -7.73 9.07
C GLU A 70 1.71 -7.08 8.42
N HIS A 71 1.52 -6.36 7.30
CA HIS A 71 2.59 -5.62 6.65
C HIS A 71 3.18 -4.51 7.53
N HIS A 72 2.36 -3.83 8.34
CA HIS A 72 2.85 -2.85 9.32
C HIS A 72 3.73 -3.53 10.38
N ALA A 73 3.32 -4.69 10.88
CA ALA A 73 4.05 -5.43 11.90
C ALA A 73 5.35 -6.07 11.37
N SER A 74 5.44 -6.33 10.06
CA SER A 74 6.63 -6.88 9.43
C SER A 74 7.81 -5.89 9.35
N ILE A 75 7.54 -4.59 9.51
CA ILE A 75 8.58 -3.56 9.50
C ILE A 75 9.23 -3.50 10.88
N ASP A 76 10.52 -3.82 10.94
CA ASP A 76 11.34 -3.73 12.16
C ASP A 76 12.35 -2.57 12.06
N PRO A 77 12.03 -1.41 12.65
CA PRO A 77 12.92 -0.25 12.61
C PRO A 77 14.27 -0.49 13.28
N ALA A 78 14.31 -1.34 14.31
CA ALA A 78 15.56 -1.62 15.04
C ALA A 78 16.53 -2.44 14.18
N LYS A 79 16.02 -3.45 13.49
CA LYS A 79 16.79 -4.25 12.54
C LYS A 79 17.33 -3.42 11.37
N GLU A 80 16.50 -2.54 10.82
CA GLU A 80 16.93 -1.65 9.72
C GLU A 80 18.03 -0.68 10.18
N LEU A 81 17.88 -0.11 11.36
CA LEU A 81 18.91 0.76 11.94
C LEU A 81 20.22 0.00 12.19
N GLU A 82 20.15 -1.25 12.64
CA GLU A 82 21.33 -2.11 12.81
C GLU A 82 22.05 -2.34 11.47
N VAL A 83 21.31 -2.58 10.38
CA VAL A 83 21.87 -2.74 9.04
C VAL A 83 22.57 -1.45 8.59
N GLU A 84 21.95 -0.29 8.77
CA GLU A 84 22.55 1.00 8.44
C GLU A 84 23.83 1.24 9.27
N TYR A 85 23.81 0.90 10.55
CA TYR A 85 24.99 1.00 11.42
C TYR A 85 26.13 0.09 10.96
N ARG A 86 25.84 -1.15 10.56
CA ARG A 86 26.83 -2.07 9.99
C ARG A 86 27.49 -1.49 8.73
N LEU A 87 26.68 -0.96 7.82
CA LEU A 87 27.17 -0.32 6.59
C LEU A 87 28.06 0.90 6.85
N SER A 88 27.66 1.77 7.78
CA SER A 88 28.43 2.97 8.12
C SER A 88 29.79 2.64 8.73
N ASN A 89 29.94 1.46 9.35
CA ASN A 89 31.19 0.96 9.91
C ASN A 89 31.98 0.04 8.96
N GLY A 90 31.64 0.02 7.67
CA GLY A 90 32.30 -0.78 6.65
C GLY A 90 32.13 -2.30 6.80
N LYS A 91 31.11 -2.75 7.53
CA LYS A 91 30.76 -4.16 7.68
C LYS A 91 29.84 -4.61 6.55
N ASP A 92 29.87 -5.91 6.24
CA ASP A 92 28.97 -6.50 5.25
C ASP A 92 27.49 -6.43 5.70
N ALA A 93 26.64 -6.14 4.74
CA ALA A 93 25.19 -6.14 4.87
C ALA A 93 24.56 -6.78 3.63
N SER A 94 25.02 -7.98 3.27
CA SER A 94 24.50 -8.76 2.14
C SER A 94 23.02 -9.14 2.28
N ASP A 95 22.49 -9.07 3.49
CA ASP A 95 21.07 -9.26 3.83
C ASP A 95 20.21 -8.00 3.69
N GLN A 96 20.79 -6.88 3.25
CA GLN A 96 20.06 -5.63 3.03
C GLN A 96 19.08 -5.77 1.86
N THR A 97 17.81 -5.46 2.11
CA THR A 97 16.80 -5.27 1.05
C THR A 97 16.64 -3.79 0.73
N LYS A 98 16.51 -3.48 -0.56
CA LYS A 98 16.28 -2.10 -1.04
C LYS A 98 15.00 -2.04 -1.86
N PRO A 99 14.22 -0.95 -1.77
CA PRO A 99 13.06 -0.77 -2.62
C PRO A 99 13.47 -0.57 -4.09
N TRP A 100 12.61 -1.01 -5.01
CA TRP A 100 12.80 -0.86 -6.45
C TRP A 100 12.60 0.58 -6.95
N GLY A 101 11.89 1.42 -6.18
CA GLY A 101 11.59 2.80 -6.50
C GLY A 101 10.11 3.03 -6.79
N VAL A 102 9.65 2.88 -8.02
CA VAL A 102 8.24 3.05 -8.40
C VAL A 102 7.63 1.71 -8.79
N VAL A 103 6.50 1.37 -8.18
CA VAL A 103 5.70 0.18 -8.47
C VAL A 103 4.38 0.60 -9.09
N TYR A 104 4.06 0.04 -10.25
CA TYR A 104 2.77 0.23 -10.89
C TYR A 104 1.85 -0.93 -10.52
N ILE A 105 0.64 -0.59 -10.04
CA ILE A 105 -0.37 -1.56 -9.61
C ILE A 105 -1.61 -1.41 -10.49
N GLU A 106 -2.03 -2.51 -11.08
CA GLU A 106 -3.31 -2.64 -11.78
C GLU A 106 -4.15 -3.70 -11.05
N PRO A 107 -5.10 -3.28 -10.20
CA PRO A 107 -5.90 -4.23 -9.41
C PRO A 107 -6.85 -5.03 -10.28
N GLN A 108 -7.15 -6.24 -9.86
CA GLN A 108 -8.20 -7.05 -10.46
C GLN A 108 -9.57 -6.43 -10.20
N GLN A 109 -10.44 -6.40 -11.21
CA GLN A 109 -11.75 -5.74 -11.12
C GLN A 109 -12.91 -6.72 -10.86
N ASN A 110 -12.75 -7.99 -11.19
CA ASN A 110 -13.86 -8.95 -11.22
C ASN A 110 -14.08 -9.71 -9.92
N HIS A 111 -13.00 -10.02 -9.19
CA HIS A 111 -13.06 -10.77 -7.95
C HIS A 111 -12.22 -10.07 -6.90
N THR A 112 -12.78 -9.85 -5.70
CA THR A 112 -12.09 -9.21 -4.58
C THR A 112 -11.28 -7.97 -4.98
N PRO A 113 -11.90 -6.97 -5.64
CA PRO A 113 -11.17 -5.81 -6.19
C PRO A 113 -10.48 -4.98 -5.10
N LEU A 114 -11.13 -4.80 -3.95
CA LEU A 114 -10.55 -4.08 -2.82
C LEU A 114 -9.33 -4.82 -2.27
N PHE A 115 -9.49 -6.13 -1.98
CA PHE A 115 -8.40 -6.93 -1.43
C PHE A 115 -7.19 -6.98 -2.37
N SER A 116 -7.40 -7.16 -3.68
CA SER A 116 -6.31 -7.20 -4.67
C SER A 116 -5.54 -5.86 -4.73
N ALA A 117 -6.26 -4.73 -4.65
CA ALA A 117 -5.65 -3.41 -4.61
C ALA A 117 -4.86 -3.18 -3.32
N ILE A 118 -5.46 -3.48 -2.17
CA ILE A 118 -4.86 -3.25 -0.86
C ILE A 118 -3.68 -4.19 -0.62
N ALA A 119 -3.75 -5.44 -1.06
CA ALA A 119 -2.65 -6.39 -0.93
C ALA A 119 -1.39 -5.90 -1.65
N ALA A 120 -1.52 -5.52 -2.92
CA ALA A 120 -0.40 -5.00 -3.69
C ALA A 120 0.11 -3.65 -3.16
N LEU A 121 -0.81 -2.73 -2.79
CA LEU A 121 -0.48 -1.42 -2.25
C LEU A 121 0.27 -1.52 -0.92
N SER A 122 -0.26 -2.27 0.04
CA SER A 122 0.35 -2.39 1.36
C SER A 122 1.71 -3.10 1.32
N ALA A 123 1.87 -4.11 0.46
CA ALA A 123 3.16 -4.76 0.25
C ALA A 123 4.20 -3.79 -0.36
N ALA A 124 3.82 -3.02 -1.38
CA ALA A 124 4.70 -2.05 -2.02
C ALA A 124 5.12 -0.93 -1.06
N LEU A 125 4.19 -0.44 -0.22
CA LEU A 125 4.47 0.57 0.81
C LEU A 125 5.37 0.00 1.92
N ALA A 126 5.14 -1.23 2.37
CA ALA A 126 5.97 -1.90 3.36
C ALA A 126 7.42 -2.09 2.87
N ALA A 127 7.59 -2.36 1.59
CA ALA A 127 8.90 -2.46 0.96
C ALA A 127 9.58 -1.10 0.68
N GLY A 128 8.90 0.03 0.92
CA GLY A 128 9.47 1.38 0.75
C GLY A 128 9.40 1.92 -0.67
N ASN A 129 8.51 1.42 -1.50
CA ASN A 129 8.32 1.90 -2.86
C ASN A 129 7.31 3.05 -2.93
N CYS A 130 7.46 3.90 -3.95
CA CYS A 130 6.42 4.80 -4.41
C CYS A 130 5.42 4.01 -5.28
N VAL A 131 4.13 4.33 -5.18
CA VAL A 131 3.10 3.54 -5.87
C VAL A 131 2.33 4.39 -6.87
N ALA A 132 2.20 3.88 -8.08
CA ALA A 132 1.26 4.35 -9.08
C ALA A 132 0.13 3.32 -9.20
N LEU A 133 -1.07 3.69 -8.74
CA LEU A 133 -2.25 2.83 -8.79
C LEU A 133 -3.11 3.20 -10.02
N LYS A 134 -3.33 2.25 -10.92
CA LYS A 134 -4.31 2.41 -12.00
C LYS A 134 -5.70 2.18 -11.42
N VAL A 135 -6.48 3.24 -11.36
CA VAL A 135 -7.90 3.16 -11.02
C VAL A 135 -8.65 2.86 -12.31
N GLY A 136 -9.26 1.68 -12.38
CA GLY A 136 -10.11 1.30 -13.52
C GLY A 136 -11.35 2.19 -13.59
N TYR A 137 -12.00 2.22 -14.75
CA TYR A 137 -13.32 2.84 -14.90
C TYR A 137 -14.36 1.98 -14.16
N SER A 138 -14.41 2.09 -12.84
CA SER A 138 -15.61 1.69 -12.11
C SER A 138 -16.59 2.86 -12.15
N PRO A 139 -17.84 2.66 -12.53
CA PRO A 139 -18.84 3.73 -12.53
C PRO A 139 -19.11 4.27 -11.13
N GLN A 140 -18.69 3.59 -10.09
CA GLN A 140 -18.96 3.93 -8.70
C GLN A 140 -17.68 3.99 -7.85
N ASP A 141 -17.47 5.06 -7.27
CA ASP A 141 -16.65 5.71 -6.25
C ASP A 141 -15.67 4.91 -5.34
N LEU A 142 -15.47 3.59 -5.49
CA LEU A 142 -14.60 2.82 -4.59
C LEU A 142 -13.17 3.39 -4.55
N PHE A 143 -12.58 3.65 -5.71
CA PHE A 143 -11.18 4.11 -5.80
C PHE A 143 -11.01 5.62 -5.64
N LYS A 144 -12.05 6.43 -5.85
CA LYS A 144 -11.98 7.88 -5.60
C LYS A 144 -11.77 8.20 -4.12
N LYS A 145 -12.20 7.29 -3.22
CA LYS A 145 -12.07 7.46 -1.77
C LYS A 145 -10.75 6.99 -1.20
N LEU A 146 -10.00 6.18 -1.94
CA LEU A 146 -8.66 5.72 -1.54
C LEU A 146 -7.54 6.71 -1.92
N THR A 147 -7.84 7.74 -2.71
CA THR A 147 -6.86 8.69 -3.26
C THR A 147 -6.87 10.09 -2.62
N CYS A 148 -7.57 10.28 -1.50
CA CYS A 148 -7.55 11.54 -0.74
C CYS A 148 -6.45 11.62 0.29
#